data_c1a3cfbed871886fcd168f5601dad0b2
#
_entry.id   c1a3cfbed871886fcd168f5601dad0b2
#
_cell.length_a   1.000
_cell.length_b   1.000
_cell.length_c   1.000
_cell.angle_alpha   90.00
_cell.angle_beta   90.00
_cell.angle_gamma   90.00
#
_symmetry.space_group_name_H-M   'P 1'
#
loop_
_entity.id
_entity.type
_entity.pdbx_description
1 polymer ?
#
loop_
_entity_poly.entity_id
_entity_poly.type
_entity_poly.pdbx_seq_one_letter_code
_entity_poly.pdbx_strand_id
1 'polypeptide(L)'
;VESEFGFHIIQLIDKRGDRIKVRHILRKPKVDQDVVDKTRLRLDSIADEIREGKYSFEEAASYISDDKDTRNNNGLMATSQTEEGRTSRFQMKALPTEVAQQVENMQVGDVSKAFEMINAKGQKVCAVIKLKSRIPGHRATLAEDYQLLKNIVLNKMREEKLHNWVVDKIKHTYVWMADRYKNCDFEYQGWVK
;
A
#
# COMPACT_ATOMS: atom_id res chain seq x y z
N VAL A 1 -13.28 -22.41 -9.77
CA VAL A 1 -11.91 -22.19 -9.27
C VAL A 1 -11.99 -21.33 -8.04
N GLU A 2 -11.24 -21.67 -6.99
CA GLU A 2 -11.10 -20.90 -5.78
C GLU A 2 -9.83 -20.04 -5.84
N SER A 3 -9.91 -18.82 -5.33
CA SER A 3 -8.79 -17.92 -5.17
C SER A 3 -8.91 -17.15 -3.83
N GLU A 4 -7.90 -16.37 -3.46
CA GLU A 4 -7.96 -15.49 -2.30
C GLU A 4 -9.07 -14.43 -2.35
N PHE A 5 -9.64 -14.17 -3.53
CA PHE A 5 -10.76 -13.24 -3.72
C PHE A 5 -12.14 -13.90 -3.59
N GLY A 6 -12.22 -15.24 -3.60
CA GLY A 6 -13.44 -16.01 -3.50
C GLY A 6 -13.57 -17.11 -4.57
N PHE A 7 -14.80 -17.51 -4.85
CA PHE A 7 -15.12 -18.55 -5.82
C PHE A 7 -15.40 -17.95 -7.19
N HIS A 8 -14.74 -18.48 -8.23
CA HIS A 8 -14.90 -18.04 -9.62
C HIS A 8 -15.53 -19.14 -10.47
N ILE A 9 -16.55 -18.77 -11.22
CA ILE A 9 -17.04 -19.56 -12.36
C ILE A 9 -16.46 -18.89 -13.60
N ILE A 10 -15.65 -19.60 -14.36
CA ILE A 10 -14.91 -19.05 -15.50
C ILE A 10 -15.41 -19.72 -16.78
N GLN A 11 -15.79 -18.91 -17.78
CA GLN A 11 -16.14 -19.36 -19.13
C GLN A 11 -15.07 -18.90 -20.10
N LEU A 12 -14.47 -19.86 -20.81
CA LEU A 12 -13.59 -19.57 -21.94
C LEU A 12 -14.44 -19.16 -23.15
N ILE A 13 -14.16 -18.00 -23.75
CA ILE A 13 -14.85 -17.50 -24.94
C ILE A 13 -14.03 -17.77 -26.20
N ASP A 14 -12.72 -17.49 -26.17
CA ASP A 14 -11.81 -17.61 -27.31
C ASP A 14 -10.39 -17.88 -26.84
N LYS A 15 -9.61 -18.62 -27.62
CA LYS A 15 -8.18 -18.85 -27.37
C LYS A 15 -7.43 -18.70 -28.69
N ARG A 16 -6.43 -17.81 -28.69
CA ARG A 16 -5.54 -17.58 -29.85
C ARG A 16 -4.08 -17.63 -29.38
N GLY A 17 -3.45 -18.78 -29.60
CA GLY A 17 -2.12 -19.03 -29.07
C GLY A 17 -2.09 -18.88 -27.53
N ASP A 18 -1.25 -18.00 -27.02
CA ASP A 18 -1.11 -17.74 -25.58
C ASP A 18 -2.14 -16.74 -25.02
N ARG A 19 -2.96 -16.13 -25.89
CA ARG A 19 -4.00 -15.18 -25.48
C ARG A 19 -5.31 -15.89 -25.29
N ILE A 20 -5.92 -15.69 -24.12
CA ILE A 20 -7.25 -16.22 -23.78
C ILE A 20 -8.22 -15.10 -23.51
N LYS A 21 -9.46 -15.25 -23.99
CA LYS A 21 -10.58 -14.37 -23.68
C LYS A 21 -11.56 -15.14 -22.80
N VAL A 22 -11.81 -14.61 -21.60
CA VAL A 22 -12.67 -15.28 -20.63
C VAL A 22 -13.74 -14.31 -20.10
N ARG A 23 -14.85 -14.87 -19.61
CA ARG A 23 -15.80 -14.22 -18.69
C ARG A 23 -15.72 -14.93 -17.36
N HIS A 24 -15.92 -14.20 -16.26
CA HIS A 24 -16.03 -14.84 -14.96
C HIS A 24 -17.13 -14.22 -14.10
N ILE A 25 -17.67 -15.02 -13.19
CA ILE A 25 -18.55 -14.62 -12.12
C ILE A 25 -17.79 -14.86 -10.82
N LEU A 26 -17.60 -13.80 -10.03
CA LEU A 26 -16.99 -13.88 -8.70
C LEU A 26 -18.09 -13.93 -7.64
N ARG A 27 -18.04 -14.92 -6.76
CA ARG A 27 -18.87 -15.03 -5.59
C ARG A 27 -18.00 -15.00 -4.33
N LYS A 28 -18.17 -13.96 -3.51
CA LYS A 28 -17.51 -13.89 -2.20
C LYS A 28 -18.42 -14.54 -1.16
N PRO A 29 -17.91 -15.47 -0.32
CA PRO A 29 -18.68 -15.99 0.79
C PRO A 29 -19.00 -14.84 1.77
N LYS A 30 -20.21 -14.86 2.33
CA LYS A 30 -20.55 -13.98 3.44
C LYS A 30 -19.96 -14.59 4.72
N VAL A 31 -19.32 -13.76 5.51
CA VAL A 31 -18.83 -14.16 6.83
C VAL A 31 -19.94 -13.89 7.85
N ASP A 32 -20.31 -14.92 8.62
CA ASP A 32 -21.30 -14.78 9.67
C ASP A 32 -20.77 -13.90 10.81
N GLN A 33 -21.63 -13.06 11.38
CA GLN A 33 -21.24 -12.15 12.45
C GLN A 33 -20.73 -12.90 13.69
N ASP A 34 -21.30 -14.06 13.99
CA ASP A 34 -20.86 -14.90 15.12
C ASP A 34 -19.38 -15.33 14.98
N VAL A 35 -18.91 -15.58 13.76
CA VAL A 35 -17.51 -15.93 13.49
C VAL A 35 -16.61 -14.72 13.72
N VAL A 36 -17.06 -13.54 13.28
CA VAL A 36 -16.34 -12.28 13.50
C VAL A 36 -16.21 -11.98 14.99
N ASP A 37 -17.30 -12.12 15.73
CA ASP A 37 -17.32 -11.87 17.19
C ASP A 37 -16.43 -12.83 17.97
N LYS A 38 -16.45 -14.12 17.61
CA LYS A 38 -15.53 -15.13 18.20
C LYS A 38 -14.06 -14.80 17.88
N THR A 39 -13.78 -14.38 16.65
CA THR A 39 -12.43 -14.01 16.25
C THR A 39 -11.96 -12.77 17.00
N ARG A 40 -12.83 -11.77 17.17
CA ARG A 40 -12.54 -10.56 17.93
C ARG A 40 -12.21 -10.88 19.39
N LEU A 41 -13.04 -11.71 20.05
CA LEU A 41 -12.79 -12.13 21.44
C LEU A 41 -11.46 -12.88 21.58
N ARG A 42 -11.13 -13.76 20.63
CA ARG A 42 -9.83 -14.44 20.61
C ARG A 42 -8.67 -13.46 20.48
N LEU A 43 -8.79 -12.48 19.58
CA LEU A 43 -7.75 -11.45 19.40
C LEU A 43 -7.64 -10.53 20.60
N ASP A 44 -8.76 -10.21 21.29
CA ASP A 44 -8.73 -9.45 22.55
C ASP A 44 -7.95 -10.21 23.63
N SER A 45 -8.18 -11.54 23.76
CA SER A 45 -7.41 -12.38 24.68
C SER A 45 -5.91 -12.35 24.36
N ILE A 46 -5.55 -12.44 23.08
CA ILE A 46 -4.15 -12.33 22.64
C ILE A 46 -3.56 -10.95 22.96
N ALA A 47 -4.34 -9.89 22.72
CA ALA A 47 -3.91 -8.52 23.04
C ALA A 47 -3.68 -8.33 24.55
N ASP A 48 -4.52 -8.93 25.41
CA ASP A 48 -4.35 -8.91 26.85
C ASP A 48 -3.08 -9.67 27.27
N GLU A 49 -2.82 -10.83 26.70
CA GLU A 49 -1.60 -11.61 26.96
C GLU A 49 -0.33 -10.84 26.55
N ILE A 50 -0.38 -10.08 25.45
CA ILE A 50 0.72 -9.18 25.04
C ILE A 50 0.90 -8.05 26.06
N ARG A 51 -0.18 -7.44 26.56
CA ARG A 51 -0.13 -6.37 27.57
C ARG A 51 0.41 -6.89 28.91
N GLU A 52 0.10 -8.14 29.25
CA GLU A 52 0.64 -8.84 30.43
C GLU A 52 2.11 -9.25 30.27
N GLY A 53 2.67 -9.12 29.04
CA GLY A 53 4.07 -9.46 28.77
C GLY A 53 4.36 -10.96 28.65
N LYS A 54 3.34 -11.82 28.41
CA LYS A 54 3.55 -13.26 28.22
C LYS A 54 4.38 -13.54 26.96
N TYR A 55 4.20 -12.74 25.91
CA TYR A 55 4.99 -12.73 24.68
C TYR A 55 4.93 -11.33 24.03
N SER A 56 5.84 -11.08 23.11
CA SER A 56 5.90 -9.81 22.41
C SER A 56 4.84 -9.71 21.30
N PHE A 57 4.47 -8.49 20.91
CA PHE A 57 3.59 -8.27 19.77
C PHE A 57 4.20 -8.83 18.47
N GLU A 58 5.50 -8.72 18.32
CA GLU A 58 6.28 -9.20 17.20
C GLU A 58 6.23 -10.73 17.07
N GLU A 59 6.31 -11.45 18.17
CA GLU A 59 6.13 -12.91 18.23
C GLU A 59 4.70 -13.29 17.88
N ALA A 60 3.70 -12.64 18.50
CA ALA A 60 2.30 -12.87 18.16
C ALA A 60 2.01 -12.66 16.68
N ALA A 61 2.51 -11.58 16.10
CA ALA A 61 2.36 -11.31 14.67
C ALA A 61 2.98 -12.40 13.79
N SER A 62 4.16 -12.89 14.15
CA SER A 62 4.88 -13.89 13.36
C SER A 62 4.25 -15.28 13.39
N TYR A 63 3.65 -15.68 14.53
CA TYR A 63 3.12 -17.03 14.71
C TYR A 63 1.61 -17.13 14.57
N ILE A 64 0.86 -16.07 14.88
CA ILE A 64 -0.60 -16.12 14.98
C ILE A 64 -1.28 -15.39 13.82
N SER A 65 -0.64 -14.36 13.23
CA SER A 65 -1.27 -13.56 12.18
C SER A 65 -1.46 -14.36 10.88
N ASP A 66 -2.64 -14.22 10.28
CA ASP A 66 -2.96 -14.75 8.95
C ASP A 66 -2.51 -13.81 7.82
N ASP A 67 -2.23 -12.55 8.13
CA ASP A 67 -1.75 -11.58 7.14
C ASP A 67 -0.27 -11.82 6.80
N LYS A 68 -0.04 -12.37 5.60
CA LYS A 68 1.30 -12.74 5.13
C LYS A 68 2.25 -11.55 5.00
N ASP A 69 1.72 -10.37 4.70
CA ASP A 69 2.55 -9.18 4.45
C ASP A 69 3.16 -8.64 5.74
N THR A 70 2.38 -8.59 6.81
CA THR A 70 2.84 -8.12 8.12
C THR A 70 3.48 -9.25 8.94
N ARG A 71 2.97 -10.49 8.84
CA ARG A 71 3.54 -11.65 9.54
C ARG A 71 5.01 -11.84 9.27
N ASN A 72 5.41 -11.79 7.98
CA ASN A 72 6.80 -11.97 7.58
C ASN A 72 7.70 -10.75 7.90
N ASN A 73 7.11 -9.67 8.41
CA ASN A 73 7.79 -8.44 8.81
C ASN A 73 7.58 -8.12 10.30
N ASN A 74 7.44 -9.15 11.13
CA ASN A 74 7.24 -9.03 12.59
C ASN A 74 6.11 -8.06 12.98
N GLY A 75 5.00 -8.09 12.22
CA GLY A 75 3.84 -7.24 12.43
C GLY A 75 3.98 -5.81 11.89
N LEU A 76 5.12 -5.42 11.31
CA LEU A 76 5.28 -4.08 10.78
C LEU A 76 4.50 -3.88 9.49
N MET A 77 3.58 -2.94 9.49
CA MET A 77 2.96 -2.42 8.28
C MET A 77 4.00 -1.65 7.45
N ALA A 78 3.97 -1.82 6.16
CA ALA A 78 4.86 -1.11 5.25
C ALA A 78 4.11 -0.63 4.00
N THR A 79 4.49 0.53 3.49
CA THR A 79 4.00 1.08 2.22
C THR A 79 5.14 1.34 1.27
N SER A 80 4.89 1.16 -0.02
CA SER A 80 5.80 1.58 -1.09
C SER A 80 5.37 2.87 -1.79
N GLN A 81 4.29 3.50 -1.30
CA GLN A 81 3.66 4.65 -1.95
C GLN A 81 4.18 6.01 -1.46
N THR A 82 5.36 6.05 -0.90
CA THR A 82 5.98 7.31 -0.48
C THR A 82 7.20 7.62 -1.33
N GLU A 83 7.59 8.90 -1.39
CA GLU A 83 8.82 9.34 -2.04
C GLU A 83 10.07 8.71 -1.41
N GLU A 84 9.97 8.26 -0.16
CA GLU A 84 11.01 7.52 0.56
C GLU A 84 11.12 6.05 0.11
N GLY A 85 10.18 5.57 -0.72
CA GLY A 85 10.06 4.17 -1.09
C GLY A 85 9.30 3.36 -0.04
N ARG A 86 9.73 2.11 0.21
CA ARG A 86 9.07 1.24 1.19
C ARG A 86 9.43 1.70 2.62
N THR A 87 8.43 2.17 3.36
CA THR A 87 8.59 2.65 4.74
C THR A 87 7.50 2.08 5.65
N SER A 88 7.79 1.96 6.94
CA SER A 88 6.83 1.65 7.99
C SER A 88 6.30 2.90 8.71
N ARG A 89 6.65 4.09 8.21
CA ARG A 89 6.14 5.37 8.72
C ARG A 89 4.97 5.81 7.85
N PHE A 90 3.86 6.16 8.48
CA PHE A 90 2.63 6.58 7.80
C PHE A 90 2.22 7.96 8.25
N GLN A 91 1.78 8.78 7.31
CA GLN A 91 0.98 9.95 7.65
C GLN A 91 -0.42 9.48 8.07
N MET A 92 -1.05 10.13 9.05
CA MET A 92 -2.39 9.75 9.53
C MET A 92 -3.41 9.62 8.40
N LYS A 93 -3.37 10.52 7.42
CA LYS A 93 -4.27 10.49 6.25
C LYS A 93 -4.05 9.32 5.29
N ALA A 94 -2.90 8.65 5.37
CA ALA A 94 -2.55 7.50 4.53
C ALA A 94 -2.89 6.15 5.19
N LEU A 95 -3.30 6.16 6.46
CA LEU A 95 -3.77 4.97 7.17
C LEU A 95 -5.22 4.65 6.77
N PRO A 96 -5.61 3.35 6.77
CA PRO A 96 -7.02 2.97 6.73
C PRO A 96 -7.80 3.69 7.85
N THR A 97 -9.03 4.09 7.59
CA THR A 97 -9.83 4.90 8.52
C THR A 97 -9.97 4.25 9.89
N GLU A 98 -10.21 2.94 9.92
CA GLU A 98 -10.39 2.16 11.16
C GLU A 98 -9.09 2.13 11.97
N VAL A 99 -7.94 1.97 11.30
CA VAL A 99 -6.61 2.01 11.94
C VAL A 99 -6.31 3.41 12.47
N ALA A 100 -6.58 4.45 11.68
CA ALA A 100 -6.36 5.84 12.09
C ALA A 100 -7.16 6.20 13.35
N GLN A 101 -8.44 5.78 13.43
CA GLN A 101 -9.29 5.99 14.61
C GLN A 101 -8.72 5.33 15.88
N GLN A 102 -8.15 4.13 15.76
CA GLN A 102 -7.52 3.46 16.90
C GLN A 102 -6.25 4.20 17.33
N VAL A 103 -5.37 4.51 16.36
CA VAL A 103 -4.09 5.16 16.61
C VAL A 103 -4.25 6.54 17.24
N GLU A 104 -5.31 7.29 16.91
CA GLU A 104 -5.53 8.66 17.42
C GLU A 104 -5.46 8.72 18.95
N ASN A 105 -6.08 7.74 19.62
CA ASN A 105 -6.19 7.68 21.09
C ASN A 105 -5.09 6.85 21.77
N MET A 106 -4.15 6.25 21.02
CA MET A 106 -3.11 5.39 21.57
C MET A 106 -1.84 6.18 21.93
N GLN A 107 -1.17 5.77 22.99
CA GLN A 107 0.20 6.19 23.32
C GLN A 107 1.22 5.26 22.67
N VAL A 108 2.47 5.72 22.57
CA VAL A 108 3.57 4.89 22.06
C VAL A 108 3.79 3.68 22.99
N GLY A 109 3.76 2.50 22.42
CA GLY A 109 3.85 1.22 23.13
C GLY A 109 2.50 0.54 23.36
N ASP A 110 1.39 1.26 23.25
CA ASP A 110 0.06 0.69 23.47
C ASP A 110 -0.30 -0.36 22.42
N VAL A 111 -1.08 -1.34 22.87
CA VAL A 111 -1.72 -2.36 22.03
C VAL A 111 -3.23 -2.11 22.05
N SER A 112 -3.86 -2.00 20.90
CA SER A 112 -5.31 -1.76 20.78
C SER A 112 -6.12 -2.96 21.24
N LYS A 113 -7.42 -2.76 21.42
CA LYS A 113 -8.40 -3.86 21.40
C LYS A 113 -8.57 -4.35 19.97
N ALA A 114 -9.14 -5.57 19.83
CA ALA A 114 -9.48 -6.10 18.52
C ALA A 114 -10.60 -5.26 17.87
N PHE A 115 -10.42 -4.90 16.62
CA PHE A 115 -11.40 -4.15 15.84
C PHE A 115 -11.56 -4.73 14.43
N GLU A 116 -12.67 -4.43 13.80
CA GLU A 116 -12.95 -4.86 12.44
C GLU A 116 -12.45 -3.83 11.45
N MET A 117 -11.86 -4.29 10.35
CA MET A 117 -11.44 -3.46 9.24
C MET A 117 -11.60 -4.17 7.90
N ILE A 118 -11.49 -3.43 6.81
CA ILE A 118 -11.45 -3.99 5.46
C ILE A 118 -9.99 -3.94 4.99
N ASN A 119 -9.42 -5.10 4.67
CA ASN A 119 -8.06 -5.17 4.16
C ASN A 119 -7.96 -4.68 2.70
N ALA A 120 -6.73 -4.53 2.18
CA ALA A 120 -6.47 -4.10 0.80
C ALA A 120 -7.12 -5.01 -0.27
N LYS A 121 -7.48 -6.25 0.07
CA LYS A 121 -8.17 -7.21 -0.78
C LYS A 121 -9.71 -7.08 -0.72
N GLY A 122 -10.22 -6.13 0.06
CA GLY A 122 -11.67 -5.91 0.25
C GLY A 122 -12.34 -7.00 1.09
N GLN A 123 -11.59 -7.66 1.97
CA GLN A 123 -12.09 -8.67 2.90
C GLN A 123 -12.26 -8.05 4.29
N LYS A 124 -13.34 -8.44 4.99
CA LYS A 124 -13.57 -8.08 6.38
C LYS A 124 -12.66 -8.93 7.27
N VAL A 125 -11.83 -8.27 8.05
CA VAL A 125 -10.84 -8.90 8.93
C VAL A 125 -10.91 -8.28 10.32
N CYS A 126 -10.48 -9.03 11.34
CA CYS A 126 -10.25 -8.51 12.68
C CYS A 126 -8.75 -8.22 12.83
N ALA A 127 -8.42 -7.11 13.45
CA ALA A 127 -7.05 -6.68 13.63
C ALA A 127 -6.81 -6.17 15.05
N VAL A 128 -5.56 -6.31 15.50
CA VAL A 128 -4.99 -5.64 16.68
C VAL A 128 -3.74 -4.91 16.23
N ILE A 129 -3.54 -3.71 16.71
CA ILE A 129 -2.39 -2.88 16.34
C ILE A 129 -1.60 -2.47 17.59
N LYS A 130 -0.29 -2.26 17.39
CA LYS A 130 0.62 -1.68 18.38
C LYS A 130 1.22 -0.40 17.80
N LEU A 131 1.15 0.70 18.54
CA LEU A 131 1.77 1.95 18.15
C LEU A 131 3.24 1.93 18.54
N LYS A 132 4.13 1.75 17.58
CA LYS A 132 5.58 1.65 17.81
C LYS A 132 6.23 3.00 18.05
N SER A 133 5.82 4.03 17.31
CA SER A 133 6.36 5.39 17.45
C SER A 133 5.36 6.41 16.94
N ARG A 134 5.44 7.61 17.45
CA ARG A 134 4.68 8.78 16.99
C ARG A 134 5.66 9.95 16.80
N ILE A 135 5.72 10.45 15.59
CA ILE A 135 6.57 11.59 15.24
C ILE A 135 5.65 12.80 15.09
N PRO A 136 5.76 13.82 15.94
CA PRO A 136 4.99 15.04 15.78
C PRO A 136 5.39 15.74 14.48
N GLY A 137 4.45 16.49 13.89
CA GLY A 137 4.76 17.28 12.70
C GLY A 137 5.87 18.27 12.99
N HIS A 138 6.91 18.24 12.16
CA HIS A 138 8.06 19.13 12.29
C HIS A 138 8.52 19.62 10.91
N ARG A 139 9.32 20.69 10.90
CA ARG A 139 9.98 21.13 9.68
C ARG A 139 11.12 20.16 9.36
N ALA A 140 11.16 19.64 8.13
CA ALA A 140 12.17 18.68 7.72
C ALA A 140 13.60 19.19 7.96
N THR A 141 14.41 18.33 8.55
CA THR A 141 15.83 18.60 8.85
C THR A 141 16.73 17.58 8.18
N LEU A 142 17.98 17.97 7.89
CA LEU A 142 18.96 17.04 7.30
C LEU A 142 19.32 15.88 8.23
N ALA A 143 19.21 16.08 9.55
CA ALA A 143 19.57 15.06 10.53
C ALA A 143 18.50 13.96 10.63
N GLU A 144 17.21 14.32 10.57
CA GLU A 144 16.10 13.39 10.81
C GLU A 144 15.46 12.89 9.52
N ASP A 145 15.45 13.74 8.46
CA ASP A 145 14.72 13.46 7.20
C ASP A 145 15.66 13.33 6.00
N TYR A 146 16.93 13.00 6.21
CA TYR A 146 17.93 12.94 5.14
C TYR A 146 17.48 12.12 3.92
N GLN A 147 16.90 10.94 4.14
CA GLN A 147 16.48 10.07 3.02
C GLN A 147 15.32 10.68 2.23
N LEU A 148 14.36 11.30 2.90
CA LEU A 148 13.25 12.00 2.27
C LEU A 148 13.79 13.15 1.42
N LEU A 149 14.57 14.03 2.00
CA LEU A 149 15.16 15.19 1.32
C LEU A 149 16.06 14.77 0.15
N LYS A 150 16.89 13.73 0.34
CA LYS A 150 17.72 13.15 -0.72
C LYS A 150 16.87 12.66 -1.90
N ASN A 151 15.78 11.94 -1.64
CA ASN A 151 14.92 11.40 -2.69
C ASN A 151 14.20 12.50 -3.44
N ILE A 152 13.71 13.53 -2.76
CA ILE A 152 13.09 14.71 -3.38
C ILE A 152 14.08 15.39 -4.33
N VAL A 153 15.30 15.66 -3.86
CA VAL A 153 16.35 16.30 -4.69
C VAL A 153 16.73 15.41 -5.86
N LEU A 154 16.91 14.10 -5.63
CA LEU A 154 17.24 13.14 -6.70
C LEU A 154 16.15 13.08 -7.78
N ASN A 155 14.89 13.04 -7.39
CA ASN A 155 13.79 13.01 -8.34
C ASN A 155 13.75 14.30 -9.17
N LYS A 156 13.90 15.47 -8.53
CA LYS A 156 13.99 16.74 -9.23
C LYS A 156 15.17 16.77 -10.23
N MET A 157 16.34 16.32 -9.81
CA MET A 157 17.51 16.24 -10.71
C MET A 157 17.30 15.26 -11.86
N ARG A 158 16.59 14.15 -11.64
CA ARG A 158 16.24 13.19 -12.71
C ARG A 158 15.27 13.80 -13.72
N GLU A 159 14.24 14.50 -13.24
CA GLU A 159 13.28 15.20 -14.09
C GLU A 159 13.97 16.28 -14.92
N GLU A 160 14.81 17.11 -14.31
CA GLU A 160 15.60 18.12 -15.03
C GLU A 160 16.52 17.50 -16.10
N LYS A 161 17.22 16.41 -15.74
CA LYS A 161 18.08 15.66 -16.69
C LYS A 161 17.27 15.08 -17.84
N LEU A 162 16.12 14.46 -17.55
CA LEU A 162 15.23 13.89 -18.57
C LEU A 162 14.69 15.00 -19.48
N HIS A 163 14.21 16.09 -18.91
CA HIS A 163 13.72 17.24 -19.66
C HIS A 163 14.79 17.78 -20.62
N ASN A 164 15.98 18.04 -20.11
CA ASN A 164 17.10 18.56 -20.92
C ASN A 164 17.50 17.57 -22.03
N TRP A 165 17.51 16.27 -21.72
CA TRP A 165 17.80 15.23 -22.70
C TRP A 165 16.73 15.17 -23.81
N VAL A 166 15.44 15.24 -23.45
CA VAL A 166 14.34 15.26 -24.43
C VAL A 166 14.46 16.50 -25.32
N VAL A 167 14.66 17.69 -24.74
CA VAL A 167 14.82 18.94 -25.51
C VAL A 167 16.00 18.86 -26.49
N ASP A 168 17.13 18.30 -26.02
CA ASP A 168 18.28 18.08 -26.89
C ASP A 168 17.98 17.11 -28.03
N LYS A 169 17.32 15.99 -27.74
CA LYS A 169 16.90 14.99 -28.72
C LYS A 169 15.95 15.56 -29.76
N ILE A 170 14.98 16.37 -29.35
CA ILE A 170 14.05 17.04 -30.29
C ILE A 170 14.81 17.90 -31.30
N LYS A 171 15.85 18.59 -30.84
CA LYS A 171 16.68 19.47 -31.73
C LYS A 171 17.49 18.68 -32.76
N HIS A 172 18.03 17.52 -32.34
CA HIS A 172 19.01 16.78 -33.17
C HIS A 172 18.42 15.50 -33.81
N THR A 173 17.17 15.17 -33.55
CA THR A 173 16.53 14.00 -34.16
C THR A 173 15.56 14.42 -35.25
N TYR A 174 15.60 13.73 -36.39
CA TYR A 174 14.58 13.89 -37.41
C TYR A 174 13.30 13.21 -36.96
N VAL A 175 12.21 13.97 -36.92
CA VAL A 175 10.87 13.47 -36.61
C VAL A 175 9.92 13.83 -37.73
N TRP A 176 9.32 12.84 -38.36
CA TRP A 176 8.24 13.06 -39.32
C TRP A 176 6.89 12.90 -38.59
N MET A 177 6.01 13.87 -38.77
CA MET A 177 4.69 13.88 -38.16
C MET A 177 3.62 14.11 -39.19
N ALA A 178 2.57 13.29 -39.17
CA ALA A 178 1.43 13.45 -40.06
C ALA A 178 0.69 14.76 -39.74
N ASP A 179 0.21 15.47 -40.80
CA ASP A 179 -0.37 16.81 -40.67
C ASP A 179 -1.49 16.94 -39.65
N ARG A 180 -2.30 15.90 -39.50
CA ARG A 180 -3.39 15.84 -38.55
C ARG A 180 -2.96 15.95 -37.06
N TYR A 181 -1.69 15.69 -36.75
CA TYR A 181 -1.13 15.75 -35.39
C TYR A 181 -0.22 16.96 -35.15
N LYS A 182 0.09 17.75 -36.15
CA LYS A 182 1.01 18.91 -36.03
C LYS A 182 0.47 20.01 -35.10
N ASN A 183 -0.85 20.10 -34.97
CA ASN A 183 -1.52 21.13 -34.17
C ASN A 183 -1.91 20.59 -32.76
N CYS A 184 -1.40 19.40 -32.35
CA CYS A 184 -1.63 18.89 -31.00
C CYS A 184 -0.81 19.68 -29.98
N ASP A 185 -1.34 19.76 -28.75
CA ASP A 185 -0.61 20.31 -27.63
C ASP A 185 0.38 19.26 -27.11
N PHE A 186 1.67 19.55 -27.25
CA PHE A 186 2.75 18.64 -26.84
C PHE A 186 3.37 19.15 -25.54
N GLU A 187 3.66 18.23 -24.63
CA GLU A 187 4.37 18.51 -23.39
C GLU A 187 5.73 19.22 -23.65
N TYR A 188 6.41 18.83 -24.71
CA TYR A 188 7.67 19.45 -25.16
C TYR A 188 7.46 20.12 -26.51
N GLN A 189 7.88 21.37 -26.61
CA GLN A 189 7.79 22.13 -27.85
C GLN A 189 8.93 21.78 -28.83
N GLY A 190 8.69 21.98 -30.15
CA GLY A 190 9.72 21.78 -31.17
C GLY A 190 9.71 20.44 -31.89
N TRP A 191 8.68 19.60 -31.70
CA TRP A 191 8.47 18.38 -32.48
C TRP A 191 8.14 18.68 -33.97
N VAL A 192 7.42 19.76 -34.20
CA VAL A 192 7.05 20.20 -35.54
C VAL A 192 8.14 21.14 -36.05
N LYS A 193 8.85 20.72 -37.10
CA LYS A 193 9.88 21.51 -37.80
C LYS A 193 9.35 21.99 -39.11
#